data_3557122caac7e7bc099ba275d17c7457
#
_entry.id   3557122caac7e7bc099ba275d17c7457
#
_cell.length_a   1.000
_cell.length_b   1.000
_cell.length_c   1.000
_cell.angle_alpha   90.00
_cell.angle_beta   90.00
_cell.angle_gamma   90.00
#
_symmetry.space_group_name_H-M   'P 1'
#
loop_
_entity.id
_entity.type
_entity.pdbx_description
1 polymer ?
#
loop_
_entity_poly.entity_id
_entity_poly.type
_entity_poly.pdbx_seq_one_letter_code
_entity_poly.pdbx_strand_id
1 'polypeptide(L)'
;MRVTTGRLVSSLACLGFFALLAGTAFAQSDPQVGMWKLNVARSKYSPGPAPKSATSKIEAAGAGTKVTVDQAMADGTMRHYEFTTNYDGKDSPVVGNNPDADMIARTRTNANTVHSINKKAGKVTTTQDSVVSSDGKTRTVTTKGMNTAGQQVNNVTVFEKQ
;
A
#
# COMPACT_ATOMS: atom_id res chain seq x y z
N MET A 1 -24.99 68.60 55.69
CA MET A 1 -24.91 68.61 54.19
C MET A 1 -23.70 67.85 53.78
N ARG A 2 -23.80 66.58 53.40
CA ARG A 2 -22.67 65.70 53.04
C ARG A 2 -22.94 65.16 51.64
N VAL A 3 -22.04 65.52 50.72
CA VAL A 3 -22.03 65.06 49.34
C VAL A 3 -21.19 63.79 49.27
N THR A 4 -21.79 62.68 48.86
CA THR A 4 -21.12 61.39 48.71
C THR A 4 -20.82 61.20 47.21
N THR A 5 -19.53 61.19 46.87
CA THR A 5 -19.02 60.94 45.51
C THR A 5 -18.99 59.43 45.23
N GLY A 6 -19.80 58.96 44.30
CA GLY A 6 -19.78 57.55 43.83
C GLY A 6 -18.62 57.36 42.83
N ARG A 7 -17.83 56.29 43.06
CA ARG A 7 -16.79 55.79 42.15
C ARG A 7 -17.38 54.86 41.16
N LEU A 8 -17.29 55.21 39.85
CA LEU A 8 -17.53 54.28 38.76
C LEU A 8 -16.31 53.34 38.65
N VAL A 9 -16.58 52.05 38.75
CA VAL A 9 -15.60 51.01 38.45
C VAL A 9 -15.86 50.56 37.00
N SER A 10 -14.97 50.90 36.07
CA SER A 10 -15.00 50.42 34.70
C SER A 10 -14.35 49.05 34.65
N SER A 11 -15.16 48.01 34.43
CA SER A 11 -14.71 46.64 34.16
C SER A 11 -14.31 46.52 32.70
N LEU A 12 -13.01 46.44 32.42
CA LEU A 12 -12.46 46.14 31.10
C LEU A 12 -12.56 44.62 30.88
N ALA A 13 -13.49 44.17 30.05
CA ALA A 13 -13.59 42.80 29.61
C ALA A 13 -12.57 42.57 28.47
N CYS A 14 -11.46 41.86 28.75
CA CYS A 14 -10.54 41.35 27.74
C CYS A 14 -11.18 40.11 27.07
N LEU A 15 -11.74 40.31 25.85
CA LEU A 15 -12.08 39.21 24.97
C LEU A 15 -10.78 38.63 24.38
N GLY A 16 -10.34 37.49 24.91
CA GLY A 16 -9.27 36.71 24.36
C GLY A 16 -9.75 36.02 23.05
N PHE A 17 -9.24 36.48 21.94
CA PHE A 17 -9.48 35.85 20.63
C PHE A 17 -8.59 34.60 20.53
N PHE A 18 -9.16 33.42 20.82
CA PHE A 18 -8.48 32.14 20.61
C PHE A 18 -8.58 31.78 19.13
N ALA A 19 -7.55 32.13 18.35
CA ALA A 19 -7.43 31.69 16.98
C ALA A 19 -7.13 30.19 16.96
N LEU A 20 -8.14 29.35 16.67
CA LEU A 20 -7.96 27.94 16.33
C LEU A 20 -7.19 27.89 14.99
N LEU A 21 -5.89 27.63 15.05
CA LEU A 21 -5.11 27.17 13.91
C LEU A 21 -5.55 25.73 13.59
N ALA A 22 -6.57 25.60 12.74
CA ALA A 22 -6.89 24.33 12.12
C ALA A 22 -5.71 23.96 11.20
N GLY A 23 -4.76 23.20 11.72
CA GLY A 23 -3.68 22.62 10.95
C GLY A 23 -4.31 21.69 9.90
N THR A 24 -4.19 22.04 8.61
CA THR A 24 -4.51 21.12 7.53
C THR A 24 -3.52 19.97 7.60
N ALA A 25 -3.92 18.86 8.21
CA ALA A 25 -3.19 17.61 8.12
C ALA A 25 -3.22 17.19 6.64
N PHE A 26 -2.14 17.42 5.91
CA PHE A 26 -1.93 16.81 4.61
C PHE A 26 -1.86 15.30 4.85
N ALA A 27 -2.91 14.58 4.49
CA ALA A 27 -2.87 13.13 4.48
C ALA A 27 -1.72 12.72 3.57
N GLN A 28 -0.66 12.17 4.16
CA GLN A 28 0.49 11.68 3.40
C GLN A 28 -0.04 10.60 2.45
N SER A 29 0.14 10.80 1.14
CA SER A 29 -0.31 9.84 0.14
C SER A 29 0.38 8.49 0.38
N ASP A 30 -0.38 7.39 0.27
CA ASP A 30 0.15 6.03 0.42
C ASP A 30 1.33 5.83 -0.55
N PRO A 31 2.56 5.55 -0.06
CA PRO A 31 3.74 5.36 -0.91
C PRO A 31 3.58 4.24 -1.93
N GLN A 32 2.72 3.25 -1.63
CA GLN A 32 2.44 2.14 -2.55
C GLN A 32 1.70 2.61 -3.82
N VAL A 33 0.95 3.71 -3.75
CA VAL A 33 0.16 4.23 -4.88
C VAL A 33 1.05 4.72 -6.01
N GLY A 34 0.71 4.32 -7.23
CA GLY A 34 1.40 4.70 -8.45
C GLY A 34 1.43 3.60 -9.49
N MET A 35 2.05 3.91 -10.62
CA MET A 35 2.36 2.95 -11.69
C MET A 35 3.78 2.43 -11.47
N TRP A 36 3.93 1.11 -11.45
CA TRP A 36 5.19 0.43 -11.15
C TRP A 36 5.54 -0.51 -12.30
N LYS A 37 6.75 -0.38 -12.84
CA LYS A 37 7.27 -1.21 -13.93
C LYS A 37 8.38 -2.11 -13.43
N LEU A 38 8.32 -3.39 -13.77
CA LEU A 38 9.35 -4.38 -13.42
C LEU A 38 10.71 -4.01 -14.02
N ASN A 39 11.73 -4.01 -13.17
CA ASN A 39 13.13 -4.02 -13.58
C ASN A 39 13.65 -5.46 -13.50
N VAL A 40 13.66 -6.17 -14.63
CA VAL A 40 14.05 -7.58 -14.69
C VAL A 40 15.51 -7.77 -14.27
N ALA A 41 16.40 -6.86 -14.69
CA ALA A 41 17.83 -6.96 -14.42
C ALA A 41 18.18 -6.85 -12.93
N ARG A 42 17.36 -6.13 -12.15
CA ARG A 42 17.51 -5.99 -10.70
C ARG A 42 16.74 -7.02 -9.90
N SER A 43 15.95 -7.86 -10.56
CA SER A 43 15.08 -8.86 -9.92
C SER A 43 15.73 -10.24 -9.90
N LYS A 44 15.36 -11.06 -8.91
CA LYS A 44 15.79 -12.45 -8.78
C LYS A 44 14.57 -13.34 -8.63
N TYR A 45 14.55 -14.46 -9.36
CA TYR A 45 13.46 -15.41 -9.35
C TYR A 45 13.98 -16.82 -9.03
N SER A 46 13.33 -17.47 -8.08
CA SER A 46 13.57 -18.87 -7.73
C SER A 46 12.22 -19.51 -7.37
N PRO A 47 11.75 -20.52 -8.15
CA PRO A 47 12.32 -20.97 -9.42
C PRO A 47 12.15 -19.92 -10.53
N GLY A 48 13.03 -19.95 -11.53
CA GLY A 48 12.87 -19.18 -12.77
C GLY A 48 11.89 -19.86 -13.75
N PRO A 49 11.73 -19.27 -14.93
CA PRO A 49 12.31 -18.02 -15.40
C PRO A 49 11.58 -16.77 -14.91
N ALA A 50 12.25 -15.62 -14.98
CA ALA A 50 11.63 -14.31 -14.76
C ALA A 50 10.57 -14.00 -15.83
N PRO A 51 9.53 -13.20 -15.53
CA PRO A 51 8.66 -12.64 -16.57
C PRO A 51 9.47 -11.72 -17.50
N LYS A 52 9.04 -11.62 -18.76
CA LYS A 52 9.61 -10.68 -19.75
C LYS A 52 9.33 -9.23 -19.34
N SER A 53 8.14 -8.98 -18.82
CA SER A 53 7.72 -7.68 -18.29
C SER A 53 6.61 -7.83 -17.27
N ALA A 54 6.48 -6.84 -16.38
CA ALA A 54 5.31 -6.70 -15.53
C ALA A 54 5.05 -5.23 -15.23
N THR A 55 3.78 -4.87 -15.11
CA THR A 55 3.33 -3.61 -14.55
C THR A 55 2.40 -3.86 -13.38
N SER A 56 2.43 -2.95 -12.42
CA SER A 56 1.52 -2.97 -11.27
C SER A 56 0.99 -1.56 -11.08
N LYS A 57 -0.28 -1.34 -11.38
CA LYS A 57 -1.00 -0.10 -11.10
C LYS A 57 -1.63 -0.22 -9.73
N ILE A 58 -1.32 0.72 -8.85
CA ILE A 58 -1.85 0.78 -7.48
C ILE A 58 -2.57 2.12 -7.32
N GLU A 59 -3.86 2.07 -7.04
CA GLU A 59 -4.74 3.23 -6.88
C GLU A 59 -5.32 3.25 -5.47
N ALA A 60 -5.51 4.44 -4.92
CA ALA A 60 -6.21 4.58 -3.64
C ALA A 60 -7.67 4.11 -3.79
N ALA A 61 -8.15 3.32 -2.84
CA ALA A 61 -9.50 2.78 -2.82
C ALA A 61 -10.00 2.70 -1.37
N GLY A 62 -10.84 3.66 -0.97
CA GLY A 62 -11.30 3.77 0.41
C GLY A 62 -10.13 3.91 1.40
N ALA A 63 -10.10 3.05 2.42
CA ALA A 63 -9.01 3.01 3.41
C ALA A 63 -7.77 2.22 2.95
N GLY A 64 -7.80 1.68 1.73
CA GLY A 64 -6.73 0.84 1.19
C GLY A 64 -6.42 1.13 -0.26
N THR A 65 -6.19 0.07 -1.05
CA THR A 65 -5.78 0.20 -2.45
C THR A 65 -6.45 -0.84 -3.34
N LYS A 66 -6.73 -0.43 -4.58
CA LYS A 66 -6.94 -1.34 -5.72
C LYS A 66 -5.61 -1.56 -6.42
N VAL A 67 -5.28 -2.80 -6.69
CA VAL A 67 -4.06 -3.21 -7.39
C VAL A 67 -4.46 -3.95 -8.66
N THR A 68 -3.92 -3.53 -9.79
CA THR A 68 -4.04 -4.22 -11.09
C THR A 68 -2.65 -4.63 -11.54
N VAL A 69 -2.47 -5.88 -11.91
CA VAL A 69 -1.19 -6.46 -12.34
C VAL A 69 -1.32 -7.05 -13.73
N ASP A 70 -0.42 -6.64 -14.62
CA ASP A 70 -0.24 -7.19 -15.95
C ASP A 70 1.16 -7.77 -16.09
N GLN A 71 1.29 -9.02 -16.56
CA GLN A 71 2.57 -9.71 -16.71
C GLN A 71 2.64 -10.45 -18.03
N ALA A 72 3.75 -10.28 -18.75
CA ALA A 72 4.13 -11.15 -19.87
C ALA A 72 5.17 -12.16 -19.36
N MET A 73 4.78 -13.43 -19.28
CA MET A 73 5.65 -14.49 -18.80
C MET A 73 6.70 -14.89 -19.84
N ALA A 74 7.73 -15.61 -19.42
CA ALA A 74 8.82 -16.04 -20.30
C ALA A 74 8.34 -16.95 -21.44
N ASP A 75 7.31 -17.78 -21.20
CA ASP A 75 6.67 -18.68 -22.16
C ASP A 75 5.70 -17.97 -23.12
N GLY A 76 5.49 -16.65 -22.97
CA GLY A 76 4.56 -15.84 -23.75
C GLY A 76 3.15 -15.76 -23.15
N THR A 77 2.86 -16.48 -22.08
CA THR A 77 1.57 -16.39 -21.38
C THR A 77 1.38 -14.99 -20.80
N MET A 78 0.20 -14.42 -20.98
CA MET A 78 -0.20 -13.16 -20.35
C MET A 78 -0.99 -13.46 -19.08
N ARG A 79 -0.66 -12.74 -18.00
CA ARG A 79 -1.43 -12.75 -16.75
C ARG A 79 -1.97 -11.37 -16.49
N HIS A 80 -3.26 -11.31 -16.19
CA HIS A 80 -3.94 -10.11 -15.74
C HIS A 80 -4.78 -10.45 -14.53
N TYR A 81 -4.59 -9.72 -13.43
CA TYR A 81 -5.41 -9.89 -12.24
C TYR A 81 -5.47 -8.60 -11.42
N GLU A 82 -6.53 -8.49 -10.63
CA GLU A 82 -6.75 -7.35 -9.76
C GLU A 82 -7.32 -7.77 -8.40
N PHE A 83 -7.15 -6.91 -7.42
CA PHE A 83 -7.75 -7.04 -6.10
C PHE A 83 -7.83 -5.68 -5.39
N THR A 84 -8.77 -5.57 -4.44
CA THR A 84 -8.90 -4.40 -3.57
C THR A 84 -8.81 -4.83 -2.11
N THR A 85 -7.98 -4.15 -1.31
CA THR A 85 -7.77 -4.46 0.11
C THR A 85 -7.73 -3.18 0.95
N ASN A 86 -8.12 -3.27 2.23
CA ASN A 86 -8.10 -2.15 3.19
C ASN A 86 -6.91 -2.20 4.17
N TYR A 87 -5.91 -3.05 3.94
CA TYR A 87 -4.78 -3.28 4.84
C TYR A 87 -5.15 -3.76 6.26
N ASP A 88 -6.33 -4.34 6.41
CA ASP A 88 -6.90 -4.81 7.67
C ASP A 88 -6.63 -6.29 7.97
N GLY A 89 -5.85 -6.96 7.12
CA GLY A 89 -5.49 -8.36 7.23
C GLY A 89 -6.61 -9.34 6.88
N LYS A 90 -7.75 -8.86 6.39
CA LYS A 90 -8.85 -9.70 5.94
C LYS A 90 -8.62 -10.19 4.52
N ASP A 91 -9.14 -11.38 4.23
CA ASP A 91 -9.11 -11.96 2.90
C ASP A 91 -9.98 -11.14 1.92
N SER A 92 -9.38 -10.81 0.78
CA SER A 92 -10.05 -10.15 -0.34
C SER A 92 -9.90 -11.00 -1.60
N PRO A 93 -10.90 -11.06 -2.48
CA PRO A 93 -10.83 -11.86 -3.69
C PRO A 93 -9.79 -11.29 -4.67
N VAL A 94 -9.08 -12.20 -5.33
CA VAL A 94 -8.24 -11.90 -6.49
C VAL A 94 -9.02 -12.32 -7.74
N VAL A 95 -9.26 -11.35 -8.62
CA VAL A 95 -10.03 -11.55 -9.85
C VAL A 95 -9.07 -11.56 -11.04
N GLY A 96 -9.27 -12.49 -11.95
CA GLY A 96 -8.45 -12.65 -13.16
C GLY A 96 -7.54 -13.86 -13.12
N ASN A 97 -6.47 -13.84 -13.93
CA ASN A 97 -5.61 -15.00 -14.15
C ASN A 97 -4.38 -14.97 -13.21
N ASN A 98 -4.59 -15.31 -11.94
CA ASN A 98 -3.49 -15.56 -10.99
C ASN A 98 -3.49 -17.05 -10.60
N PRO A 99 -2.50 -17.85 -11.02
CA PRO A 99 -2.47 -19.28 -10.73
C PRO A 99 -2.27 -19.59 -9.24
N ASP A 100 -1.60 -18.70 -8.52
CA ASP A 100 -1.14 -18.93 -7.14
C ASP A 100 -2.02 -18.26 -6.08
N ALA A 101 -3.04 -17.47 -6.48
CA ALA A 101 -3.94 -16.83 -5.53
C ALA A 101 -5.35 -16.63 -6.09
N ASP A 102 -6.36 -16.97 -5.29
CA ASP A 102 -7.76 -16.54 -5.46
C ASP A 102 -8.21 -15.62 -4.32
N MET A 103 -7.43 -15.56 -3.22
CA MET A 103 -7.62 -14.66 -2.10
C MET A 103 -6.28 -14.06 -1.68
N ILE A 104 -6.32 -12.83 -1.19
CA ILE A 104 -5.17 -12.12 -0.64
C ILE A 104 -5.58 -11.37 0.63
N ALA A 105 -4.79 -11.50 1.69
CA ALA A 105 -4.88 -10.67 2.88
C ALA A 105 -3.69 -9.72 2.93
N ARG A 106 -3.91 -8.43 3.22
CA ARG A 106 -2.83 -7.44 3.29
C ARG A 106 -2.88 -6.66 4.59
N THR A 107 -1.71 -6.42 5.15
CA THR A 107 -1.53 -5.63 6.38
C THR A 107 -0.41 -4.62 6.17
N ARG A 108 -0.65 -3.37 6.55
CA ARG A 108 0.40 -2.36 6.59
C ARG A 108 1.22 -2.52 7.86
N THR A 109 2.52 -2.80 7.73
CA THR A 109 3.43 -2.99 8.87
C THR A 109 4.12 -1.69 9.27
N ASN A 110 4.35 -0.78 8.33
CA ASN A 110 4.81 0.58 8.56
C ASN A 110 4.44 1.48 7.35
N ALA A 111 4.85 2.75 7.38
CA ALA A 111 4.50 3.72 6.32
C ALA A 111 4.83 3.22 4.90
N ASN A 112 5.96 2.53 4.72
CA ASN A 112 6.47 2.12 3.41
C ASN A 112 6.31 0.63 3.13
N THR A 113 5.87 -0.19 4.10
CA THR A 113 5.87 -1.65 4.01
C THR A 113 4.48 -2.22 4.15
N VAL A 114 4.12 -3.11 3.24
CA VAL A 114 2.89 -3.90 3.26
C VAL A 114 3.24 -5.38 3.20
N HIS A 115 2.75 -6.13 4.19
CA HIS A 115 2.78 -7.59 4.21
C HIS A 115 1.53 -8.15 3.54
N SER A 116 1.68 -9.23 2.76
CA SER A 116 0.57 -9.90 2.07
C SER A 116 0.66 -11.41 2.24
N ILE A 117 -0.50 -12.06 2.37
CA ILE A 117 -0.64 -13.51 2.42
C ILE A 117 -1.52 -13.90 1.23
N ASN A 118 -0.98 -14.66 0.30
CA ASN A 118 -1.69 -15.22 -0.83
C ASN A 118 -2.24 -16.59 -0.48
N LYS A 119 -3.49 -16.84 -0.86
CA LYS A 119 -4.16 -18.13 -0.63
C LYS A 119 -4.77 -18.62 -1.93
N LYS A 120 -4.78 -19.95 -2.10
CA LYS A 120 -5.47 -20.65 -3.18
C LYS A 120 -6.28 -21.80 -2.60
N ALA A 121 -7.57 -21.84 -2.91
CA ALA A 121 -8.49 -22.84 -2.36
C ALA A 121 -8.39 -22.97 -0.82
N GLY A 122 -8.33 -21.83 -0.14
CA GLY A 122 -8.23 -21.73 1.33
C GLY A 122 -6.85 -22.03 1.93
N LYS A 123 -5.86 -22.44 1.13
CA LYS A 123 -4.50 -22.74 1.61
C LYS A 123 -3.54 -21.59 1.31
N VAL A 124 -2.67 -21.26 2.27
CA VAL A 124 -1.59 -20.30 2.02
C VAL A 124 -0.62 -20.87 1.01
N THR A 125 -0.35 -20.12 -0.04
CA THR A 125 0.66 -20.43 -1.06
C THR A 125 1.93 -19.64 -0.81
N THR A 126 1.86 -18.31 -0.83
CA THR A 126 3.03 -17.46 -0.66
C THR A 126 2.72 -16.28 0.27
N THR A 127 3.77 -15.74 0.87
CA THR A 127 3.76 -14.45 1.55
C THR A 127 4.59 -13.44 0.76
N GLN A 128 4.26 -12.17 0.89
CA GLN A 128 4.99 -11.09 0.21
C GLN A 128 5.20 -9.91 1.16
N ASP A 129 6.40 -9.36 1.13
CA ASP A 129 6.71 -8.07 1.74
C ASP A 129 7.01 -7.06 0.63
N SER A 130 6.16 -6.03 0.52
CA SER A 130 6.30 -4.95 -0.45
C SER A 130 6.82 -3.71 0.25
N VAL A 131 8.05 -3.30 -0.08
CA VAL A 131 8.74 -2.16 0.53
C VAL A 131 8.98 -1.09 -0.53
N VAL A 132 8.50 0.12 -0.26
CA VAL A 132 8.81 1.31 -1.08
C VAL A 132 10.00 2.03 -0.46
N SER A 133 10.99 2.39 -1.29
CA SER A 133 12.16 3.16 -0.86
C SER A 133 11.76 4.54 -0.32
N SER A 134 12.62 5.14 0.52
CA SER A 134 12.35 6.44 1.14
C SER A 134 12.17 7.58 0.12
N ASP A 135 12.79 7.47 -1.04
CA ASP A 135 12.64 8.43 -2.15
C ASP A 135 11.37 8.16 -3.00
N GLY A 136 10.61 7.10 -2.69
CA GLY A 136 9.38 6.72 -3.38
C GLY A 136 9.57 6.18 -4.80
N LYS A 137 10.80 5.94 -5.27
CA LYS A 137 11.08 5.61 -6.68
C LYS A 137 11.19 4.12 -6.95
N THR A 138 11.51 3.32 -5.93
CA THR A 138 11.68 1.87 -6.06
C THR A 138 10.74 1.14 -5.12
N ARG A 139 10.12 0.07 -5.60
CA ARG A 139 9.33 -0.87 -4.80
C ARG A 139 9.93 -2.26 -4.93
N THR A 140 10.38 -2.83 -3.83
CA THR A 140 10.90 -4.19 -3.75
C THR A 140 9.86 -5.11 -3.15
N VAL A 141 9.52 -6.20 -3.84
CA VAL A 141 8.59 -7.23 -3.39
C VAL A 141 9.35 -8.52 -3.18
N THR A 142 9.48 -8.95 -1.93
CA THR A 142 10.04 -10.25 -1.57
C THR A 142 8.90 -11.25 -1.43
N THR A 143 8.92 -12.33 -2.23
CA THR A 143 7.90 -13.38 -2.21
C THR A 143 8.51 -14.69 -1.75
N LYS A 144 7.89 -15.34 -0.75
CA LYS A 144 8.33 -16.64 -0.22
C LYS A 144 7.15 -17.58 -0.06
N GLY A 145 7.39 -18.88 -0.15
CA GLY A 145 6.38 -19.91 0.08
C GLY A 145 6.45 -21.04 -0.94
N MET A 146 5.31 -21.64 -1.25
CA MET A 146 5.20 -22.74 -2.20
C MET A 146 4.08 -22.38 -3.20
N ASN A 147 4.40 -22.42 -4.50
CA ASN A 147 3.38 -22.20 -5.53
C ASN A 147 2.44 -23.40 -5.67
N THR A 148 1.40 -23.25 -6.47
CA THR A 148 0.41 -24.33 -6.73
C THR A 148 0.99 -25.55 -7.44
N ALA A 149 2.14 -25.42 -8.08
CA ALA A 149 2.89 -26.53 -8.68
C ALA A 149 3.79 -27.28 -7.67
N GLY A 150 3.75 -26.92 -6.38
CA GLY A 150 4.57 -27.54 -5.32
C GLY A 150 6.03 -27.11 -5.31
N GLN A 151 6.38 -26.02 -6.00
CA GLN A 151 7.74 -25.51 -6.05
C GLN A 151 7.96 -24.45 -4.97
N GLN A 152 9.11 -24.52 -4.30
CA GLN A 152 9.53 -23.50 -3.35
C GLN A 152 9.82 -22.19 -4.07
N VAL A 153 9.13 -21.11 -3.68
CA VAL A 153 9.30 -19.77 -4.24
C VAL A 153 10.15 -18.92 -3.30
N ASN A 154 11.15 -18.24 -3.86
CA ASN A 154 11.95 -17.22 -3.17
C ASN A 154 12.35 -16.13 -4.17
N ASN A 155 11.46 -15.18 -4.42
CA ASN A 155 11.66 -14.13 -5.40
C ASN A 155 11.95 -12.79 -4.73
N VAL A 156 12.83 -12.02 -5.34
CA VAL A 156 13.00 -10.59 -5.04
C VAL A 156 12.74 -9.82 -6.33
N THR A 157 11.60 -9.15 -6.37
CA THR A 157 11.13 -8.41 -7.55
C THR A 157 11.29 -6.93 -7.32
N VAL A 158 12.00 -6.25 -8.21
CA VAL A 158 12.24 -4.81 -8.14
C VAL A 158 11.40 -4.11 -9.20
N PHE A 159 10.63 -3.13 -8.76
CA PHE A 159 9.83 -2.25 -9.62
C PHE A 159 10.34 -0.82 -9.51
N GLU A 160 10.23 -0.07 -10.59
CA GLU A 160 10.54 1.35 -10.67
C GLU A 160 9.26 2.14 -10.94
N LYS A 161 9.09 3.26 -10.25
CA LYS A 161 7.94 4.15 -10.41
C LYS A 161 8.00 4.87 -11.75
N GLN A 162 6.86 4.95 -12.43
CA GLN A 162 6.70 5.63 -13.72
C GLN A 162 6.12 7.04 -13.51
#